data_989eddb360172a8cbd1f54b6f37357b3
#
_entry.id   989eddb360172a8cbd1f54b6f37357b3
#
_cell.length_a   1.000
_cell.length_b   1.000
_cell.length_c   1.000
_cell.angle_alpha   90.00
_cell.angle_beta   90.00
_cell.angle_gamma   90.00
#
_symmetry.space_group_name_H-M   'P 1'
#
loop_
_entity.id
_entity.type
_entity.pdbx_description
1 polymer ?
#
loop_
_entity_poly.entity_id
_entity_poly.type
_entity_poly.pdbx_seq_one_letter_code
_entity_poly.pdbx_strand_id
1 'polypeptide(L)'
;MHNDFPAWLRIEHWLNVLFVTLLIRSGIEILGTHPKLYWRDHSRPGTEWARFTRKTMPKDKLYDTLDEEEDYSPIVSLPGHKKIGIGRHWHFFTVVGWLLLGISYVILLFATGQWRRYLPTSWDIFPAAWHDLVTYDRFQLPPMMPGQPFDALQKLTYAGVIFVLAPFQILTGLAQAPALEARFPWFVQMWGGRQAARSLHYLGLLAFVVFTAGHLMMITFWGWPRLNALMIFGSARNLTLAFWLSLAIIAAIVAVHVAVTVWSLRSPRSVQRRLGAFNGVVKRLLLRPCRSRQDYPVSAISPQHRVNGKPPDCDAYKIMAVHDFANWELRVGGLVENPVTLTLADIRALRGKQTQCVLHNCVQGWSSVGKWGGLPLRDWWSWSGRCRRRATSAS
;
A
#
# COMPACT_ATOMS: atom_id res chain seq x y z
N MET A 1 -18.75 -8.34 35.15
CA MET A 1 -17.55 -8.50 34.28
C MET A 1 -16.42 -7.68 34.88
N HIS A 2 -15.25 -8.26 35.09
CA HIS A 2 -14.09 -7.47 35.49
C HIS A 2 -13.80 -6.41 34.41
N ASN A 3 -13.70 -5.13 34.81
CA ASN A 3 -13.37 -4.03 33.91
C ASN A 3 -11.91 -4.08 33.38
N ASP A 4 -11.17 -5.10 33.75
CA ASP A 4 -9.78 -5.27 33.43
C ASP A 4 -9.62 -5.69 31.95
N PHE A 5 -8.63 -5.09 31.28
CA PHE A 5 -8.27 -5.46 29.92
C PHE A 5 -7.33 -6.68 29.92
N PRO A 6 -7.66 -7.78 29.21
CA PRO A 6 -6.83 -8.97 29.17
C PRO A 6 -5.46 -8.69 28.54
N ALA A 7 -4.45 -9.48 28.91
CA ALA A 7 -3.08 -9.27 28.46
C ALA A 7 -2.93 -9.29 26.94
N TRP A 8 -3.62 -10.20 26.24
CA TRP A 8 -3.59 -10.30 24.79
C TRP A 8 -4.05 -9.01 24.10
N LEU A 9 -5.15 -8.39 24.59
CA LEU A 9 -5.69 -7.15 24.06
C LEU A 9 -4.70 -5.99 24.21
N ARG A 10 -4.02 -5.92 25.35
CA ARG A 10 -3.02 -4.87 25.65
C ARG A 10 -1.80 -5.01 24.76
N ILE A 11 -1.31 -6.23 24.54
CA ILE A 11 -0.19 -6.51 23.62
C ILE A 11 -0.56 -6.14 22.20
N GLU A 12 -1.74 -6.58 21.72
CA GLU A 12 -2.22 -6.28 20.38
C GLU A 12 -2.45 -4.78 20.18
N HIS A 13 -2.90 -4.06 21.20
CA HIS A 13 -3.04 -2.61 21.14
C HIS A 13 -1.69 -1.91 20.82
N TRP A 14 -0.63 -2.22 21.56
CA TRP A 14 0.68 -1.62 21.32
C TRP A 14 1.33 -2.04 19.99
N LEU A 15 1.16 -3.29 19.59
CA LEU A 15 1.59 -3.75 18.27
C LEU A 15 0.80 -3.07 17.15
N ASN A 16 -0.49 -2.82 17.35
CA ASN A 16 -1.30 -2.09 16.39
C ASN A 16 -0.82 -0.65 16.20
N VAL A 17 -0.40 0.04 17.29
CA VAL A 17 0.22 1.38 17.19
C VAL A 17 1.45 1.33 16.29
N LEU A 18 2.35 0.35 16.48
CA LEU A 18 3.54 0.19 15.63
C LEU A 18 3.16 -0.06 14.17
N PHE A 19 2.25 -1.01 13.90
CA PHE A 19 1.90 -1.35 12.51
C PHE A 19 1.16 -0.22 11.80
N VAL A 20 0.20 0.43 12.45
CA VAL A 20 -0.56 1.54 11.85
C VAL A 20 0.36 2.71 11.51
N THR A 21 1.29 3.07 12.40
CA THR A 21 2.23 4.17 12.14
C THR A 21 3.24 3.82 11.03
N LEU A 22 3.68 2.57 10.90
CA LEU A 22 4.49 2.10 9.77
C LEU A 22 3.69 2.12 8.45
N LEU A 23 2.42 1.70 8.48
CA LEU A 23 1.53 1.73 7.31
C LEU A 23 1.26 3.15 6.83
N ILE A 24 1.01 4.09 7.74
CA ILE A 24 0.83 5.51 7.41
C ILE A 24 2.08 6.04 6.69
N ARG A 25 3.26 5.86 7.27
CA ARG A 25 4.52 6.38 6.69
C ARG A 25 4.84 5.74 5.35
N SER A 26 4.69 4.42 5.21
CA SER A 26 4.91 3.75 3.93
C SER A 26 3.85 4.09 2.88
N GLY A 27 2.60 4.34 3.30
CA GLY A 27 1.53 4.83 2.45
C GLY A 27 1.79 6.24 1.91
N ILE A 28 2.35 7.14 2.73
CA ILE A 28 2.76 8.49 2.31
C ILE A 28 3.86 8.41 1.24
N GLU A 29 4.84 7.50 1.38
CA GLU A 29 5.86 7.28 0.34
C GLU A 29 5.24 6.84 -0.99
N ILE A 30 4.27 5.92 -0.94
CA ILE A 30 3.53 5.47 -2.13
C ILE A 30 2.70 6.61 -2.73
N LEU A 31 2.06 7.44 -1.91
CA LEU A 31 1.30 8.59 -2.38
C LEU A 31 2.19 9.61 -3.08
N GLY A 32 3.40 9.84 -2.56
CA GLY A 32 4.36 10.80 -3.10
C GLY A 32 4.82 10.52 -4.54
N THR A 33 4.73 9.28 -4.99
CA THR A 33 5.14 8.92 -6.35
C THR A 33 4.10 9.22 -7.44
N HIS A 34 2.85 9.27 -7.06
CA HIS A 34 1.75 9.76 -7.92
C HIS A 34 0.80 10.58 -7.05
N PRO A 35 1.17 11.82 -6.71
CA PRO A 35 0.52 12.61 -5.67
C PRO A 35 -0.77 13.29 -6.17
N LYS A 36 -1.57 12.55 -6.90
CA LYS A 36 -2.88 12.94 -7.43
C LYS A 36 -3.84 11.78 -7.33
N LEU A 37 -5.10 12.04 -6.97
CA LEU A 37 -6.13 11.02 -6.82
C LEU A 37 -7.25 11.23 -7.83
N TYR A 38 -7.73 10.11 -8.38
CA TYR A 38 -8.72 10.08 -9.45
C TYR A 38 -9.85 9.13 -9.10
N TRP A 39 -11.04 9.39 -9.66
CA TRP A 39 -12.17 8.45 -9.58
C TRP A 39 -12.24 7.48 -10.77
N ARG A 40 -11.52 7.78 -11.87
CA ARG A 40 -11.53 6.97 -13.10
C ARG A 40 -10.14 6.43 -13.42
N ASP A 41 -10.06 5.20 -13.91
CA ASP A 41 -8.82 4.47 -14.16
C ASP A 41 -7.90 5.12 -15.20
N HIS A 42 -8.44 5.91 -16.11
CA HIS A 42 -7.61 6.60 -17.12
C HIS A 42 -6.68 7.66 -16.54
N SER A 43 -6.83 8.06 -15.28
CA SER A 43 -5.96 9.02 -14.57
C SER A 43 -5.62 10.27 -15.41
N ARG A 44 -6.60 10.81 -16.14
CA ARG A 44 -6.38 11.92 -17.06
C ARG A 44 -5.94 13.17 -16.28
N PRO A 45 -4.80 13.81 -16.63
CA PRO A 45 -4.38 15.04 -15.99
C PRO A 45 -5.46 16.12 -16.05
N GLY A 46 -5.65 16.83 -14.93
CA GLY A 46 -6.68 17.85 -14.78
C GLY A 46 -8.05 17.32 -14.35
N THR A 47 -8.21 15.99 -14.14
CA THR A 47 -9.44 15.38 -13.62
C THR A 47 -9.25 14.81 -12.21
N GLU A 48 -8.13 15.09 -11.58
CA GLU A 48 -7.87 14.74 -10.20
C GLU A 48 -8.82 15.51 -9.25
N TRP A 49 -9.41 14.79 -8.29
CA TRP A 49 -10.24 15.41 -7.25
C TRP A 49 -9.41 15.87 -6.04
N ALA A 50 -8.21 15.28 -5.84
CA ALA A 50 -7.26 15.70 -4.82
C ALA A 50 -5.84 15.69 -5.39
N ARG A 51 -5.04 16.67 -4.96
CA ARG A 51 -3.70 16.93 -5.46
C ARG A 51 -2.77 17.31 -4.32
N PHE A 52 -1.64 16.57 -4.19
CA PHE A 52 -0.64 16.73 -3.14
C PHE A 52 0.71 17.20 -3.70
N THR A 53 0.70 17.80 -4.87
CA THR A 53 1.88 18.36 -5.54
C THR A 53 1.54 19.71 -6.15
N ARG A 54 2.52 20.63 -6.15
CA ARG A 54 2.45 21.88 -6.89
C ARG A 54 3.05 21.77 -8.29
N LYS A 55 3.71 20.65 -8.60
CA LYS A 55 4.34 20.42 -9.90
C LYS A 55 3.31 20.27 -10.99
N THR A 56 3.48 20.98 -12.07
CA THR A 56 2.62 20.95 -13.25
C THR A 56 3.32 20.23 -14.40
N MET A 57 2.52 19.66 -15.30
CA MET A 57 3.00 19.07 -16.53
C MET A 57 3.66 20.15 -17.40
N PRO A 58 4.93 20.03 -17.77
CA PRO A 58 5.57 20.99 -18.68
C PRO A 58 4.93 20.89 -20.06
N LYS A 59 4.77 22.05 -20.73
CA LYS A 59 4.18 22.13 -22.08
C LYS A 59 5.23 22.13 -23.19
N ASP A 60 6.46 22.43 -22.84
CA ASP A 60 7.58 22.73 -23.72
C ASP A 60 8.61 21.60 -23.86
N LYS A 61 8.46 20.56 -23.07
CA LYS A 61 9.37 19.41 -23.06
C LYS A 61 8.66 18.09 -22.84
N LEU A 62 9.36 17.00 -23.17
CA LEU A 62 8.88 15.66 -22.88
C LEU A 62 8.59 15.51 -21.39
N TYR A 63 7.33 15.22 -21.07
CA TYR A 63 6.87 14.99 -19.71
C TYR A 63 7.09 13.54 -19.30
N ASP A 64 7.75 13.35 -18.16
CA ASP A 64 7.92 12.07 -17.51
C ASP A 64 7.15 12.05 -16.19
N THR A 65 6.55 10.92 -15.85
CA THR A 65 5.86 10.74 -14.57
C THR A 65 6.76 10.91 -13.34
N LEU A 66 8.09 10.71 -13.50
CA LEU A 66 9.08 11.02 -12.46
C LEU A 66 9.14 12.51 -12.09
N ASP A 67 8.76 13.39 -13.03
CA ASP A 67 8.73 14.83 -12.77
C ASP A 67 7.64 15.24 -11.79
N GLU A 68 6.57 14.41 -11.64
CA GLU A 68 5.50 14.64 -10.65
C GLU A 68 5.85 14.12 -9.25
N GLU A 69 6.82 13.25 -9.09
CA GLU A 69 7.14 12.64 -7.80
C GLU A 69 7.55 13.68 -6.77
N GLU A 70 6.91 13.62 -5.60
CA GLU A 70 7.28 14.45 -4.45
C GLU A 70 8.37 13.79 -3.62
N ASP A 71 9.28 14.60 -3.10
CA ASP A 71 10.37 14.18 -2.21
C ASP A 71 9.97 14.45 -0.76
N TYR A 72 9.33 13.47 -0.13
CA TYR A 72 8.96 13.59 1.27
C TYR A 72 10.11 13.22 2.20
N SER A 73 10.19 13.97 3.32
CA SER A 73 11.15 13.72 4.38
C SER A 73 10.99 12.33 4.98
N PRO A 74 12.09 11.66 5.36
CA PRO A 74 12.07 10.42 6.13
C PRO A 74 11.32 10.47 7.46
N ILE A 75 11.01 11.66 7.98
CA ILE A 75 10.19 11.81 9.18
C ILE A 75 8.75 11.38 8.92
N VAL A 76 8.17 11.82 7.80
CA VAL A 76 6.76 11.60 7.47
C VAL A 76 6.54 10.39 6.54
N SER A 77 7.56 10.00 5.76
CA SER A 77 7.47 8.85 4.85
C SER A 77 8.47 7.74 5.20
N LEU A 78 8.26 6.55 4.68
CA LEU A 78 9.15 5.41 4.90
C LEU A 78 9.48 4.77 3.54
N PRO A 79 10.75 4.85 3.10
CA PRO A 79 11.89 5.46 3.79
C PRO A 79 12.11 6.95 3.51
N GLY A 80 11.35 7.57 2.63
CA GLY A 80 11.55 8.91 2.10
C GLY A 80 12.44 8.95 0.86
N HIS A 81 12.63 10.15 0.32
CA HIS A 81 13.54 10.42 -0.80
C HIS A 81 13.21 9.66 -2.09
N LYS A 82 11.93 9.59 -2.47
CA LYS A 82 11.45 8.98 -3.72
C LYS A 82 11.84 7.50 -3.88
N LYS A 83 11.89 6.75 -2.78
CA LYS A 83 12.25 5.32 -2.81
C LYS A 83 11.02 4.41 -2.79
N ILE A 84 10.10 4.61 -3.74
CA ILE A 84 8.83 3.87 -3.81
C ILE A 84 9.00 2.34 -3.74
N GLY A 85 10.01 1.79 -4.41
CA GLY A 85 10.24 0.34 -4.39
C GLY A 85 10.41 -0.19 -2.96
N ILE A 86 11.18 0.54 -2.13
CA ILE A 86 11.40 0.22 -0.72
C ILE A 86 10.14 0.48 0.09
N GLY A 87 9.48 1.64 -0.12
CA GLY A 87 8.23 1.99 0.55
C GLY A 87 7.15 0.93 0.34
N ARG A 88 6.98 0.42 -0.89
CA ARG A 88 6.05 -0.68 -1.19
C ARG A 88 6.43 -1.99 -0.50
N HIS A 89 7.71 -2.33 -0.42
CA HIS A 89 8.13 -3.53 0.30
C HIS A 89 7.78 -3.45 1.79
N TRP A 90 8.02 -2.30 2.41
CA TRP A 90 7.61 -2.04 3.79
C TRP A 90 6.10 -2.08 3.96
N HIS A 91 5.36 -1.42 3.07
CA HIS A 91 3.90 -1.39 3.14
C HIS A 91 3.31 -2.80 3.12
N PHE A 92 3.68 -3.63 2.14
CA PHE A 92 3.18 -5.00 2.03
C PHE A 92 3.64 -5.91 3.16
N PHE A 93 4.88 -5.77 3.63
CA PHE A 93 5.37 -6.52 4.79
C PHE A 93 4.56 -6.18 6.05
N THR A 94 4.36 -4.89 6.30
CA THR A 94 3.60 -4.41 7.46
C THR A 94 2.12 -4.77 7.36
N VAL A 95 1.53 -4.73 6.15
CA VAL A 95 0.14 -5.19 5.92
C VAL A 95 -0.04 -6.65 6.34
N VAL A 96 0.89 -7.54 5.98
CA VAL A 96 0.79 -8.96 6.38
C VAL A 96 0.82 -9.09 7.90
N GLY A 97 1.74 -8.40 8.58
CA GLY A 97 1.80 -8.39 10.05
C GLY A 97 0.51 -7.83 10.67
N TRP A 98 0.01 -6.72 10.16
CA TRP A 98 -1.22 -6.08 10.64
C TRP A 98 -2.47 -6.94 10.39
N LEU A 99 -2.55 -7.64 9.26
CA LEU A 99 -3.62 -8.59 8.97
C LEU A 99 -3.62 -9.77 9.95
N LEU A 100 -2.46 -10.35 10.21
CA LEU A 100 -2.33 -11.46 11.18
C LEU A 100 -2.73 -10.99 12.58
N LEU A 101 -2.31 -9.81 12.99
CA LEU A 101 -2.71 -9.19 14.25
C LEU A 101 -4.21 -8.95 14.30
N GLY A 102 -4.82 -8.39 13.25
CA GLY A 102 -6.27 -8.14 13.20
C GLY A 102 -7.11 -9.42 13.20
N ILE A 103 -6.64 -10.48 12.52
CA ILE A 103 -7.30 -11.79 12.55
C ILE A 103 -7.25 -12.40 13.95
N SER A 104 -6.06 -12.40 14.60
CA SER A 104 -5.93 -12.88 15.97
C SER A 104 -6.79 -12.08 16.94
N TYR A 105 -6.82 -10.75 16.78
CA TYR A 105 -7.67 -9.86 17.58
C TYR A 105 -9.14 -10.24 17.48
N VAL A 106 -9.68 -10.39 16.27
CA VAL A 106 -11.10 -10.75 16.07
C VAL A 106 -11.40 -12.13 16.63
N ILE A 107 -10.53 -13.13 16.39
CA ILE A 107 -10.70 -14.48 16.94
C ILE A 107 -10.75 -14.44 18.47
N LEU A 108 -9.78 -13.80 19.10
CA LEU A 108 -9.69 -13.70 20.56
C LEU A 108 -10.86 -12.89 21.14
N LEU A 109 -11.29 -11.84 20.45
CA LEU A 109 -12.42 -11.02 20.83
C LEU A 109 -13.71 -11.86 20.98
N PHE A 110 -13.99 -12.71 19.99
CA PHE A 110 -15.15 -13.59 20.03
C PHE A 110 -14.95 -14.79 20.97
N ALA A 111 -13.80 -15.45 20.92
CA ALA A 111 -13.50 -16.62 21.75
C ALA A 111 -13.53 -16.31 23.25
N THR A 112 -13.12 -15.10 23.66
CA THR A 112 -13.13 -14.69 25.07
C THR A 112 -14.38 -13.92 25.49
N GLY A 113 -15.36 -13.74 24.60
CA GLY A 113 -16.59 -12.99 24.86
C GLY A 113 -16.41 -11.48 25.01
N GLN A 114 -15.20 -10.95 24.71
CA GLN A 114 -14.89 -9.52 24.83
C GLN A 114 -15.59 -8.66 23.74
N TRP A 115 -16.10 -9.28 22.67
CA TRP A 115 -16.88 -8.59 21.62
C TRP A 115 -18.06 -7.78 22.16
N ARG A 116 -18.64 -8.19 23.31
CA ARG A 116 -19.75 -7.48 23.98
C ARG A 116 -19.36 -6.06 24.44
N ARG A 117 -18.07 -5.80 24.62
CA ARG A 117 -17.56 -4.46 24.96
C ARG A 117 -17.66 -3.49 23.79
N TYR A 118 -17.55 -3.99 22.56
CA TYR A 118 -17.44 -3.18 21.34
C TYR A 118 -18.74 -3.18 20.55
N LEU A 119 -19.37 -4.33 20.32
CA LEU A 119 -20.58 -4.39 19.51
C LEU A 119 -21.80 -3.85 20.29
N PRO A 120 -22.51 -2.87 19.71
CA PRO A 120 -23.77 -2.39 20.27
C PRO A 120 -24.84 -3.50 20.20
N THR A 121 -25.64 -3.63 21.23
CA THR A 121 -26.73 -4.62 21.34
C THR A 121 -28.10 -3.98 21.33
N SER A 122 -28.20 -2.66 21.39
CA SER A 122 -29.45 -1.88 21.34
C SER A 122 -29.28 -0.68 20.43
N TRP A 123 -30.35 -0.25 19.79
CA TRP A 123 -30.42 0.98 19.00
C TRP A 123 -30.30 2.25 19.83
N ASP A 124 -30.53 2.19 21.15
CA ASP A 124 -30.37 3.30 22.08
C ASP A 124 -28.95 3.82 22.16
N ILE A 125 -27.98 3.05 21.63
CA ILE A 125 -26.59 3.47 21.53
C ILE A 125 -26.43 4.75 20.72
N PHE A 126 -27.25 4.98 19.69
CA PHE A 126 -27.10 6.15 18.81
C PHE A 126 -27.49 7.47 19.51
N PRO A 127 -28.68 7.60 20.14
CA PRO A 127 -28.98 8.80 20.90
C PRO A 127 -28.05 8.98 22.11
N ALA A 128 -27.62 7.90 22.76
CA ALA A 128 -26.62 7.97 23.84
C ALA A 128 -25.27 8.50 23.32
N ALA A 129 -24.77 7.98 22.19
CA ALA A 129 -23.54 8.44 21.58
C ALA A 129 -23.61 9.92 21.13
N TRP A 130 -24.78 10.36 20.67
CA TRP A 130 -25.00 11.77 20.35
C TRP A 130 -24.93 12.65 21.61
N HIS A 131 -25.55 12.22 22.70
CA HIS A 131 -25.45 12.91 23.98
C HIS A 131 -24.00 12.98 24.48
N ASP A 132 -23.24 11.88 24.35
CA ASP A 132 -21.83 11.84 24.73
C ASP A 132 -21.00 12.79 23.86
N LEU A 133 -21.25 12.85 22.54
CA LEU A 133 -20.60 13.79 21.64
C LEU A 133 -20.80 15.26 22.08
N VAL A 134 -22.03 15.62 22.40
CA VAL A 134 -22.37 16.97 22.90
C VAL A 134 -21.70 17.26 24.24
N THR A 135 -21.56 16.25 25.09
CA THR A 135 -20.88 16.33 26.39
C THR A 135 -19.38 16.57 26.21
N TYR A 136 -18.74 15.87 25.27
CA TYR A 136 -17.33 16.09 24.92
C TYR A 136 -17.09 17.48 24.29
N ASP A 137 -18.02 17.97 23.46
CA ASP A 137 -17.93 19.32 22.87
C ASP A 137 -17.95 20.41 23.94
N ARG A 138 -18.58 20.16 25.08
CA ARG A 138 -18.57 21.02 26.27
C ARG A 138 -17.36 20.80 27.19
N PHE A 139 -16.35 20.05 26.75
CA PHE A 139 -15.18 19.67 27.53
C PHE A 139 -15.51 18.94 28.84
N GLN A 140 -16.58 18.14 28.83
CA GLN A 140 -17.00 17.30 29.95
C GLN A 140 -16.85 15.84 29.61
N LEU A 141 -16.63 14.98 30.64
CA LEU A 141 -16.57 13.53 30.45
C LEU A 141 -17.99 12.94 30.54
N PRO A 142 -18.44 12.20 29.51
CA PRO A 142 -19.67 11.44 29.59
C PRO A 142 -19.58 10.34 30.64
N PRO A 143 -20.72 9.92 31.20
CA PRO A 143 -20.76 8.77 32.10
C PRO A 143 -20.44 7.49 31.33
N MET A 144 -19.68 6.59 31.97
CA MET A 144 -19.47 5.24 31.42
C MET A 144 -20.79 4.47 31.35
N MET A 145 -20.98 3.66 30.33
CA MET A 145 -22.14 2.79 30.24
C MET A 145 -22.13 1.77 31.43
N PRO A 146 -23.27 1.44 32.00
CA PRO A 146 -23.34 0.49 33.13
C PRO A 146 -22.63 -0.83 32.81
N GLY A 147 -21.66 -1.21 33.66
CA GLY A 147 -20.88 -2.45 33.49
C GLY A 147 -19.97 -2.49 32.28
N GLN A 148 -19.70 -1.36 31.63
CA GLN A 148 -18.83 -1.23 30.46
C GLN A 148 -17.62 -0.34 30.76
N PRO A 149 -16.46 -0.57 30.12
CA PRO A 149 -15.29 0.29 30.28
C PRO A 149 -15.33 1.54 29.37
N PHE A 150 -16.40 1.72 28.60
CA PHE A 150 -16.55 2.77 27.58
C PHE A 150 -17.88 3.50 27.75
N ASP A 151 -17.92 4.76 27.33
CA ASP A 151 -19.17 5.46 27.03
C ASP A 151 -19.77 5.00 25.70
N ALA A 152 -20.95 5.49 25.35
CA ALA A 152 -21.66 5.05 24.16
C ALA A 152 -20.95 5.48 22.85
N LEU A 153 -20.39 6.68 22.80
CA LEU A 153 -19.64 7.18 21.65
C LEU A 153 -18.36 6.40 21.43
N GLN A 154 -17.59 6.11 22.48
CA GLN A 154 -16.39 5.29 22.40
C GLN A 154 -16.72 3.88 21.90
N LYS A 155 -17.75 3.25 22.43
CA LYS A 155 -18.20 1.91 22.01
C LYS A 155 -18.55 1.88 20.52
N LEU A 156 -19.34 2.84 20.06
CA LEU A 156 -19.76 2.94 18.65
C LEU A 156 -18.56 3.23 17.72
N THR A 157 -17.67 4.12 18.14
CA THR A 157 -16.47 4.47 17.37
C THR A 157 -15.52 3.29 17.24
N TYR A 158 -15.25 2.56 18.32
CA TYR A 158 -14.39 1.37 18.28
C TYR A 158 -15.00 0.25 17.45
N ALA A 159 -16.31 0.02 17.55
CA ALA A 159 -17.00 -0.91 16.67
C ALA A 159 -16.84 -0.51 15.20
N GLY A 160 -17.03 0.76 14.88
CA GLY A 160 -16.84 1.31 13.53
C GLY A 160 -15.41 1.12 13.01
N VAL A 161 -14.41 1.37 13.83
CA VAL A 161 -12.99 1.20 13.42
C VAL A 161 -12.66 -0.28 13.22
N ILE A 162 -13.05 -1.17 14.12
CA ILE A 162 -12.68 -2.59 14.06
C ILE A 162 -13.43 -3.33 12.95
N PHE A 163 -14.76 -3.13 12.85
CA PHE A 163 -15.62 -3.95 12.00
C PHE A 163 -16.00 -3.30 10.67
N VAL A 164 -15.76 -2.00 10.49
CA VAL A 164 -16.07 -1.28 9.26
C VAL A 164 -14.81 -0.69 8.63
N LEU A 165 -14.11 0.20 9.34
CA LEU A 165 -13.00 0.96 8.77
C LEU A 165 -11.78 0.08 8.46
N ALA A 166 -11.40 -0.85 9.35
CA ALA A 166 -10.28 -1.75 9.10
C ALA A 166 -10.55 -2.72 7.94
N PRO A 167 -11.69 -3.43 7.85
CA PRO A 167 -12.04 -4.20 6.66
C PRO A 167 -12.11 -3.36 5.37
N PHE A 168 -12.68 -2.17 5.42
CA PHE A 168 -12.74 -1.25 4.29
C PHE A 168 -11.32 -0.89 3.79
N GLN A 169 -10.40 -0.59 4.71
CA GLN A 169 -9.02 -0.25 4.37
C GLN A 169 -8.29 -1.45 3.73
N ILE A 170 -8.52 -2.66 4.24
CA ILE A 170 -7.97 -3.89 3.67
C ILE A 170 -8.51 -4.13 2.25
N LEU A 171 -9.83 -4.08 2.08
CA LEU A 171 -10.48 -4.38 0.80
C LEU A 171 -10.11 -3.35 -0.28
N THR A 172 -10.11 -2.06 0.05
CA THR A 172 -9.67 -1.00 -0.89
C THR A 172 -8.18 -1.10 -1.21
N GLY A 173 -7.35 -1.53 -0.26
CA GLY A 173 -5.93 -1.83 -0.49
C GLY A 173 -5.73 -3.01 -1.44
N LEU A 174 -6.46 -4.09 -1.25
CA LEU A 174 -6.45 -5.26 -2.13
C LEU A 174 -6.90 -4.91 -3.56
N ALA A 175 -7.92 -4.05 -3.70
CA ALA A 175 -8.41 -3.62 -5.01
C ALA A 175 -7.38 -2.80 -5.82
N GLN A 176 -6.34 -2.27 -5.18
CA GLN A 176 -5.24 -1.58 -5.87
C GLN A 176 -4.15 -2.54 -6.37
N ALA A 177 -4.17 -3.81 -5.96
CA ALA A 177 -3.13 -4.76 -6.30
C ALA A 177 -3.28 -5.26 -7.75
N PRO A 178 -2.32 -4.99 -8.68
CA PRO A 178 -2.44 -5.41 -10.08
C PRO A 178 -2.61 -6.92 -10.25
N ALA A 179 -2.05 -7.69 -9.34
CA ALA A 179 -2.16 -9.14 -9.37
C ALA A 179 -3.58 -9.64 -9.06
N LEU A 180 -4.34 -8.90 -8.24
CA LEU A 180 -5.76 -9.19 -7.97
C LEU A 180 -6.66 -8.69 -9.09
N GLU A 181 -6.41 -7.48 -9.60
CA GLU A 181 -7.14 -6.95 -10.75
C GLU A 181 -7.10 -7.89 -11.95
N ALA A 182 -5.91 -8.43 -12.27
CA ALA A 182 -5.75 -9.37 -13.38
C ALA A 182 -6.44 -10.73 -13.18
N ARG A 183 -6.87 -11.06 -11.97
CA ARG A 183 -7.50 -12.35 -11.61
C ARG A 183 -8.96 -12.24 -11.23
N PHE A 184 -9.30 -11.14 -10.60
CA PHE A 184 -10.62 -10.84 -10.07
C PHE A 184 -11.05 -9.42 -10.49
N PRO A 185 -11.20 -9.15 -11.80
CA PRO A 185 -11.55 -7.81 -12.27
C PRO A 185 -12.89 -7.34 -11.71
N TRP A 186 -13.85 -8.25 -11.48
CA TRP A 186 -15.14 -7.93 -10.87
C TRP A 186 -15.00 -7.30 -9.47
N PHE A 187 -14.04 -7.80 -8.67
CA PHE A 187 -13.78 -7.26 -7.34
C PHE A 187 -13.28 -5.81 -7.39
N VAL A 188 -12.39 -5.49 -8.33
CA VAL A 188 -11.88 -4.13 -8.51
C VAL A 188 -12.97 -3.20 -9.04
N GLN A 189 -13.82 -3.71 -9.96
CA GLN A 189 -14.94 -2.93 -10.51
C GLN A 189 -16.02 -2.60 -9.46
N MET A 190 -16.22 -3.42 -8.43
CA MET A 190 -17.11 -3.09 -7.30
C MET A 190 -16.72 -1.77 -6.62
N TRP A 191 -15.45 -1.39 -6.66
CA TRP A 191 -14.93 -0.14 -6.09
C TRP A 191 -14.89 1.00 -7.11
N GLY A 192 -15.37 0.80 -8.33
CA GLY A 192 -15.30 1.77 -9.43
C GLY A 192 -13.95 1.79 -10.16
N GLY A 193 -13.18 0.69 -10.05
CA GLY A 193 -11.86 0.55 -10.65
C GLY A 193 -10.71 0.84 -9.67
N ARG A 194 -9.48 0.62 -10.14
CA ARG A 194 -8.27 0.73 -9.30
C ARG A 194 -8.04 2.15 -8.77
N GLN A 195 -8.32 3.18 -9.58
CA GLN A 195 -8.10 4.57 -9.15
C GLN A 195 -9.15 5.04 -8.13
N ALA A 196 -10.40 4.61 -8.30
CA ALA A 196 -11.43 4.85 -7.29
C ALA A 196 -11.09 4.12 -5.98
N ALA A 197 -10.67 2.86 -6.04
CA ALA A 197 -10.19 2.12 -4.87
C ALA A 197 -9.02 2.83 -4.17
N ARG A 198 -8.09 3.44 -4.93
CA ARG A 198 -6.98 4.23 -4.40
C ARG A 198 -7.47 5.50 -3.70
N SER A 199 -8.45 6.18 -4.25
CA SER A 199 -9.10 7.35 -3.65
C SER A 199 -9.84 6.98 -2.35
N LEU A 200 -10.58 5.88 -2.36
CA LEU A 200 -11.28 5.35 -1.19
C LEU A 200 -10.30 4.91 -0.09
N HIS A 201 -9.20 4.27 -0.46
CA HIS A 201 -8.13 3.90 0.48
C HIS A 201 -7.50 5.11 1.16
N TYR A 202 -7.30 6.20 0.42
CA TYR A 202 -6.83 7.46 0.98
C TYR A 202 -7.86 8.09 1.93
N LEU A 203 -9.15 8.06 1.60
CA LEU A 203 -10.21 8.53 2.51
C LEU A 203 -10.27 7.68 3.78
N GLY A 204 -10.07 6.36 3.67
CA GLY A 204 -9.94 5.48 4.82
C GLY A 204 -8.71 5.81 5.68
N LEU A 205 -7.56 6.12 5.06
CA LEU A 205 -6.39 6.64 5.79
C LEU A 205 -6.73 7.92 6.56
N LEU A 206 -7.43 8.86 5.93
CA LEU A 206 -7.84 10.12 6.57
C LEU A 206 -8.74 9.83 7.77
N ALA A 207 -9.70 8.91 7.66
CA ALA A 207 -10.55 8.49 8.76
C ALA A 207 -9.75 7.86 9.91
N PHE A 208 -8.74 7.02 9.62
CA PHE A 208 -7.82 6.50 10.62
C PHE A 208 -7.00 7.58 11.31
N VAL A 209 -6.52 8.57 10.58
CA VAL A 209 -5.76 9.69 11.14
C VAL A 209 -6.64 10.54 12.05
N VAL A 210 -7.87 10.85 11.64
CA VAL A 210 -8.84 11.58 12.45
C VAL A 210 -9.18 10.81 13.72
N PHE A 211 -9.48 9.51 13.60
CA PHE A 211 -9.71 8.64 14.76
C PHE A 211 -8.51 8.63 15.71
N THR A 212 -7.30 8.45 15.19
CA THR A 212 -6.07 8.40 16.00
C THR A 212 -5.82 9.73 16.70
N ALA A 213 -6.02 10.86 16.01
CA ALA A 213 -5.87 12.18 16.60
C ALA A 213 -6.87 12.41 17.74
N GLY A 214 -8.15 12.09 17.53
CA GLY A 214 -9.18 12.15 18.55
C GLY A 214 -8.87 11.23 19.73
N HIS A 215 -8.45 10.00 19.48
CA HIS A 215 -8.06 9.04 20.51
C HIS A 215 -6.88 9.52 21.36
N LEU A 216 -5.84 10.07 20.73
CA LEU A 216 -4.69 10.64 21.44
C LEU A 216 -5.08 11.90 22.24
N MET A 217 -5.92 12.74 21.68
CA MET A 217 -6.46 13.92 22.36
C MET A 217 -7.19 13.51 23.65
N MET A 218 -8.08 12.52 23.55
CA MET A 218 -8.83 11.99 24.69
C MET A 218 -7.89 11.46 25.79
N ILE A 219 -6.88 10.66 25.42
CA ILE A 219 -5.90 10.13 26.38
C ILE A 219 -5.12 11.26 27.06
N THR A 220 -4.73 12.28 26.32
CA THR A 220 -3.92 13.38 26.82
C THR A 220 -4.70 14.27 27.76
N PHE A 221 -5.93 14.65 27.41
CA PHE A 221 -6.72 15.59 28.21
C PHE A 221 -7.41 14.95 29.41
N TRP A 222 -7.79 13.65 29.32
CA TRP A 222 -8.56 13.02 30.39
C TRP A 222 -7.79 11.98 31.23
N GLY A 223 -6.49 11.92 31.11
CA GLY A 223 -5.69 11.20 32.08
C GLY A 223 -4.70 10.22 31.51
N TRP A 224 -3.65 10.71 30.90
CA TRP A 224 -2.55 9.91 30.37
C TRP A 224 -2.08 8.78 31.27
N PRO A 225 -1.75 9.01 32.60
CA PRO A 225 -1.25 7.92 33.45
C PRO A 225 -2.31 6.83 33.69
N ARG A 226 -3.57 7.24 33.92
CA ARG A 226 -4.67 6.32 34.23
C ARG A 226 -5.04 5.43 33.05
N LEU A 227 -5.21 6.03 31.87
CA LEU A 227 -5.61 5.31 30.65
C LEU A 227 -4.48 4.38 30.16
N ASN A 228 -3.22 4.82 30.24
CA ASN A 228 -2.09 3.96 29.95
C ASN A 228 -1.89 2.84 30.98
N ALA A 229 -2.23 3.05 32.27
CA ALA A 229 -2.21 1.99 33.26
C ALA A 229 -3.18 0.84 32.89
N LEU A 230 -4.35 1.16 32.32
CA LEU A 230 -5.26 0.15 31.78
C LEU A 230 -4.63 -0.65 30.64
N MET A 231 -3.86 0.01 29.77
CA MET A 231 -3.18 -0.63 28.60
C MET A 231 -1.84 -1.28 28.94
N ILE A 232 -1.32 -1.10 30.16
CA ILE A 232 -0.06 -1.72 30.62
C ILE A 232 -0.33 -2.80 31.66
N PHE A 233 -1.11 -2.50 32.68
CA PHE A 233 -1.37 -3.40 33.81
C PHE A 233 -2.77 -4.07 33.76
N GLY A 234 -3.65 -3.63 32.87
CA GLY A 234 -5.04 -4.09 32.81
C GLY A 234 -5.96 -3.35 33.76
N SER A 235 -5.44 -2.60 34.71
CA SER A 235 -6.17 -1.87 35.76
C SER A 235 -5.51 -0.54 36.08
N ALA A 236 -6.26 0.42 36.60
CA ALA A 236 -5.77 1.76 36.93
C ALA A 236 -4.99 1.79 38.26
N ARG A 237 -3.84 1.12 38.29
CA ARG A 237 -2.90 1.08 39.43
C ARG A 237 -1.48 1.45 38.97
N ASN A 238 -0.63 1.80 39.96
CA ASN A 238 0.78 2.17 39.72
C ASN A 238 0.92 3.26 38.63
N LEU A 239 0.15 4.36 38.75
CA LEU A 239 0.03 5.39 37.73
C LEU A 239 1.37 6.02 37.32
N THR A 240 2.27 6.25 38.29
CA THR A 240 3.62 6.77 38.01
C THR A 240 4.43 5.81 37.17
N LEU A 241 4.40 4.50 37.51
CA LEU A 241 5.09 3.48 36.70
C LEU A 241 4.46 3.34 35.31
N ALA A 242 3.11 3.39 35.23
CA ALA A 242 2.40 3.38 33.94
C ALA A 242 2.81 4.54 33.03
N PHE A 243 2.98 5.74 33.60
CA PHE A 243 3.46 6.91 32.86
C PHE A 243 4.82 6.65 32.24
N TRP A 244 5.81 6.22 33.03
CA TRP A 244 7.16 5.98 32.53
C TRP A 244 7.23 4.81 31.56
N LEU A 245 6.51 3.72 31.81
CA LEU A 245 6.44 2.58 30.89
C LEU A 245 5.78 2.94 29.57
N SER A 246 4.73 3.77 29.57
CA SER A 246 4.13 4.23 28.31
C SER A 246 5.10 5.06 27.47
N LEU A 247 5.86 5.94 28.10
CA LEU A 247 6.92 6.67 27.41
C LEU A 247 8.03 5.76 26.88
N ALA A 248 8.42 4.74 27.64
CA ALA A 248 9.42 3.75 27.20
C ALA A 248 8.92 2.93 26.00
N ILE A 249 7.65 2.52 25.99
CA ILE A 249 7.04 1.82 24.83
C ILE A 249 7.01 2.75 23.60
N ILE A 250 6.60 4.01 23.76
CA ILE A 250 6.60 4.98 22.67
C ILE A 250 8.03 5.19 22.14
N ALA A 251 9.01 5.35 23.03
CA ALA A 251 10.42 5.47 22.65
C ALA A 251 10.91 4.24 21.90
N ALA A 252 10.51 3.02 22.30
CA ALA A 252 10.83 1.79 21.59
C ALA A 252 10.20 1.75 20.18
N ILE A 253 8.94 2.18 20.03
CA ILE A 253 8.27 2.29 18.73
C ILE A 253 9.03 3.30 17.85
N VAL A 254 9.39 4.47 18.36
CA VAL A 254 10.19 5.47 17.65
C VAL A 254 11.55 4.89 17.25
N ALA A 255 12.22 4.17 18.14
CA ALA A 255 13.50 3.51 17.83
C ALA A 255 13.37 2.49 16.69
N VAL A 256 12.28 1.71 16.63
CA VAL A 256 11.99 0.84 15.48
C VAL A 256 11.83 1.66 14.20
N HIS A 257 11.07 2.76 14.23
CA HIS A 257 10.91 3.64 13.07
C HIS A 257 12.25 4.21 12.57
N VAL A 258 13.09 4.65 13.48
CA VAL A 258 14.45 5.13 13.15
C VAL A 258 15.29 4.01 12.56
N ALA A 259 15.31 2.83 13.19
CA ALA A 259 16.09 1.69 12.75
C ALA A 259 15.71 1.24 11.32
N VAL A 260 14.40 1.07 11.03
CA VAL A 260 13.94 0.66 9.69
C VAL A 260 14.20 1.73 8.63
N THR A 261 14.12 3.01 9.01
CA THR A 261 14.44 4.13 8.11
C THR A 261 15.94 4.15 7.78
N VAL A 262 16.80 4.10 8.80
CA VAL A 262 18.27 4.08 8.63
C VAL A 262 18.70 2.86 7.82
N TRP A 263 18.15 1.67 8.13
CA TRP A 263 18.43 0.47 7.35
C TRP A 263 18.03 0.63 5.88
N SER A 264 16.85 1.20 5.63
CA SER A 264 16.33 1.42 4.26
C SER A 264 17.17 2.41 3.47
N LEU A 265 17.66 3.47 4.11
CA LEU A 265 18.48 4.50 3.46
C LEU A 265 19.93 4.03 3.23
N ARG A 266 20.53 3.36 4.23
CA ARG A 266 21.92 2.90 4.14
C ARG A 266 22.11 1.63 3.31
N SER A 267 21.13 0.73 3.33
CA SER A 267 21.23 -0.60 2.69
C SER A 267 19.95 -0.95 1.89
N PRO A 268 19.52 -0.16 0.90
CA PRO A 268 18.27 -0.37 0.19
C PRO A 268 18.19 -1.74 -0.51
N ARG A 269 19.30 -2.23 -1.07
CA ARG A 269 19.36 -3.56 -1.71
C ARG A 269 19.12 -4.70 -0.70
N SER A 270 19.58 -4.56 0.53
CA SER A 270 19.36 -5.54 1.60
C SER A 270 17.89 -5.61 1.99
N VAL A 271 17.24 -4.45 2.19
CA VAL A 271 15.81 -4.35 2.48
C VAL A 271 15.00 -4.98 1.35
N GLN A 272 15.27 -4.58 0.12
CA GLN A 272 14.55 -5.08 -1.07
C GLN A 272 14.69 -6.61 -1.19
N ARG A 273 15.88 -7.17 -0.96
CA ARG A 273 16.12 -8.62 -1.01
C ARG A 273 15.32 -9.36 0.06
N ARG A 274 15.39 -8.91 1.32
CA ARG A 274 14.76 -9.61 2.45
C ARG A 274 13.24 -9.47 2.44
N LEU A 275 12.74 -8.25 2.36
CA LEU A 275 11.29 -8.02 2.30
C LEU A 275 10.68 -8.50 0.98
N GLY A 276 11.42 -8.40 -0.13
CA GLY A 276 11.01 -8.92 -1.43
C GLY A 276 10.89 -10.44 -1.45
N ALA A 277 11.82 -11.16 -0.81
CA ALA A 277 11.74 -12.61 -0.65
C ALA A 277 10.49 -13.01 0.15
N PHE A 278 10.25 -12.36 1.30
CA PHE A 278 9.08 -12.60 2.14
C PHE A 278 7.76 -12.31 1.38
N ASN A 279 7.62 -11.11 0.83
CA ASN A 279 6.44 -10.72 0.06
C ASN A 279 6.22 -11.61 -1.17
N GLY A 280 7.32 -12.10 -1.78
CA GLY A 280 7.28 -13.04 -2.90
C GLY A 280 6.72 -14.40 -2.52
N VAL A 281 7.04 -14.91 -1.31
CA VAL A 281 6.45 -16.15 -0.79
C VAL A 281 4.95 -15.98 -0.58
N VAL A 282 4.53 -14.93 0.14
CA VAL A 282 3.11 -14.63 0.40
C VAL A 282 2.33 -14.52 -0.92
N LYS A 283 2.86 -13.76 -1.89
CA LYS A 283 2.25 -13.62 -3.22
C LYS A 283 2.09 -14.97 -3.94
N ARG A 284 3.13 -15.83 -3.91
CA ARG A 284 3.05 -17.15 -4.55
C ARG A 284 2.01 -18.04 -3.89
N LEU A 285 1.96 -18.08 -2.56
CA LEU A 285 1.00 -18.89 -1.82
C LEU A 285 -0.44 -18.49 -2.15
N LEU A 286 -0.72 -17.17 -2.17
CA LEU A 286 -2.09 -16.67 -2.36
C LEU A 286 -2.54 -16.68 -3.83
N LEU A 287 -1.64 -16.45 -4.80
CA LEU A 287 -2.02 -16.15 -6.18
C LEU A 287 -1.61 -17.21 -7.20
N ARG A 288 -0.79 -18.21 -6.81
CA ARG A 288 -0.33 -19.26 -7.74
C ARG A 288 -1.46 -20.04 -8.41
N PRO A 289 -2.55 -20.40 -7.73
CA PRO A 289 -3.64 -21.16 -8.35
C PRO A 289 -4.51 -20.31 -9.29
N CYS A 290 -4.38 -18.99 -9.27
CA CYS A 290 -5.24 -18.08 -9.99
C CYS A 290 -4.63 -17.73 -11.36
N ARG A 291 -5.34 -17.99 -12.46
CA ARG A 291 -4.92 -17.57 -13.81
C ARG A 291 -5.19 -16.10 -14.01
N SER A 292 -4.23 -15.36 -14.55
CA SER A 292 -4.45 -13.97 -14.96
C SER A 292 -4.92 -13.94 -16.43
N ARG A 293 -5.96 -13.17 -16.69
CA ARG A 293 -6.37 -12.77 -18.03
C ARG A 293 -6.22 -11.27 -18.15
N GLN A 294 -5.55 -10.82 -19.21
CA GLN A 294 -5.41 -9.40 -19.54
C GLN A 294 -5.59 -9.28 -21.05
N ASP A 295 -6.84 -9.24 -21.47
CA ASP A 295 -7.22 -8.99 -22.85
C ASP A 295 -8.37 -7.99 -22.84
N TYR A 296 -8.10 -6.81 -23.40
CA TYR A 296 -9.03 -5.68 -23.40
C TYR A 296 -9.45 -5.38 -24.84
N PRO A 297 -10.72 -4.98 -25.08
CA PRO A 297 -11.14 -4.57 -26.40
C PRO A 297 -10.45 -3.26 -26.80
N VAL A 298 -10.31 -3.04 -28.11
CA VAL A 298 -9.71 -1.83 -28.67
C VAL A 298 -10.40 -0.54 -28.19
N SER A 299 -11.71 -0.62 -27.94
CA SER A 299 -12.51 0.49 -27.38
C SER A 299 -12.13 0.89 -25.96
N ALA A 300 -11.43 0.01 -25.22
CA ALA A 300 -10.99 0.29 -23.87
C ALA A 300 -9.61 1.00 -23.82
N ILE A 301 -8.97 1.25 -24.97
CA ILE A 301 -7.67 1.94 -25.02
C ILE A 301 -7.81 3.31 -24.37
N SER A 302 -6.93 3.60 -23.43
CA SER A 302 -6.92 4.87 -22.73
C SER A 302 -6.58 6.02 -23.67
N PRO A 303 -7.24 7.17 -23.57
CA PRO A 303 -7.00 8.32 -24.43
C PRO A 303 -5.59 8.90 -24.23
N GLN A 304 -4.93 8.56 -23.13
CA GLN A 304 -3.57 8.98 -22.83
C GLN A 304 -2.82 7.84 -22.14
N HIS A 305 -1.59 7.59 -22.60
CA HIS A 305 -0.62 6.74 -21.91
C HIS A 305 0.52 7.61 -21.38
N ARG A 306 0.81 7.50 -20.09
CA ARG A 306 1.87 8.32 -19.47
C ARG A 306 3.25 7.82 -19.90
N VAL A 307 4.15 8.75 -20.16
CA VAL A 307 5.57 8.44 -20.43
C VAL A 307 6.22 8.03 -19.10
N ASN A 308 6.91 6.90 -19.11
CA ASN A 308 7.60 6.35 -17.96
C ASN A 308 9.09 6.19 -18.28
N GLY A 309 9.88 7.16 -17.86
CA GLY A 309 11.30 7.28 -18.14
C GLY A 309 11.62 8.33 -19.20
N LYS A 310 12.86 8.80 -19.17
CA LYS A 310 13.39 9.78 -20.13
C LYS A 310 14.31 9.09 -21.12
N PRO A 311 14.38 9.58 -22.37
CA PRO A 311 15.42 9.15 -23.28
C PRO A 311 16.81 9.33 -22.66
N PRO A 312 17.77 8.44 -22.92
CA PRO A 312 19.15 8.62 -22.47
C PRO A 312 19.72 9.96 -22.99
N ASP A 313 20.37 10.70 -22.10
CA ASP A 313 21.03 11.97 -22.46
C ASP A 313 22.52 11.70 -22.78
N CYS A 314 22.77 10.81 -23.73
CA CYS A 314 24.13 10.51 -24.23
C CYS A 314 24.21 10.73 -25.72
N ASP A 315 25.40 11.06 -26.20
CA ASP A 315 25.64 11.36 -27.63
C ASP A 315 25.31 10.17 -28.53
N ALA A 316 25.61 8.95 -28.08
CA ALA A 316 25.26 7.73 -28.82
C ALA A 316 23.75 7.63 -29.10
N TYR A 317 22.90 7.94 -28.09
CA TYR A 317 21.46 7.96 -28.31
C TYR A 317 21.03 9.07 -29.24
N LYS A 318 21.58 10.29 -29.06
CA LYS A 318 21.25 11.45 -29.90
C LYS A 318 21.58 11.21 -31.35
N ILE A 319 22.77 10.65 -31.64
CA ILE A 319 23.20 10.27 -33.00
C ILE A 319 22.25 9.23 -33.61
N MET A 320 21.90 8.19 -32.84
CA MET A 320 20.95 7.19 -33.33
C MET A 320 19.57 7.79 -33.61
N ALA A 321 19.11 8.69 -32.73
CA ALA A 321 17.79 9.33 -32.86
C ALA A 321 17.70 10.22 -34.12
N VAL A 322 18.76 10.94 -34.49
CA VAL A 322 18.83 11.74 -35.72
C VAL A 322 18.69 10.87 -36.98
N HIS A 323 19.13 9.62 -36.90
CA HIS A 323 19.04 8.65 -38.02
C HIS A 323 17.90 7.64 -37.85
N ASP A 324 16.84 7.98 -37.08
CA ASP A 324 15.68 7.11 -36.81
C ASP A 324 16.06 5.70 -36.33
N PHE A 325 17.18 5.60 -35.62
CA PHE A 325 17.73 4.34 -35.13
C PHE A 325 18.04 3.31 -36.22
N ALA A 326 18.31 3.74 -37.45
CA ALA A 326 18.61 2.84 -38.57
C ALA A 326 19.80 1.91 -38.26
N ASN A 327 20.81 2.41 -37.55
CA ASN A 327 22.00 1.66 -37.16
C ASN A 327 21.90 0.98 -35.81
N TRP A 328 20.68 0.95 -35.18
CA TRP A 328 20.49 0.25 -33.95
C TRP A 328 20.44 -1.26 -34.16
N GLU A 329 21.14 -2.00 -33.31
CA GLU A 329 21.27 -3.45 -33.38
C GLU A 329 20.83 -4.12 -32.08
N LEU A 330 20.07 -5.22 -32.20
CA LEU A 330 19.81 -6.15 -31.14
C LEU A 330 20.72 -7.37 -31.25
N ARG A 331 21.64 -7.51 -30.32
CA ARG A 331 22.54 -8.68 -30.25
C ARG A 331 21.92 -9.74 -29.33
N VAL A 332 21.69 -10.91 -29.88
CA VAL A 332 21.21 -12.09 -29.18
C VAL A 332 22.39 -13.07 -29.07
N GLY A 333 22.76 -13.41 -27.84
CA GLY A 333 23.90 -14.28 -27.57
C GLY A 333 23.81 -14.96 -26.21
N GLY A 334 24.87 -15.59 -25.76
CA GLY A 334 24.93 -16.33 -24.52
C GLY A 334 24.49 -17.79 -24.67
N LEU A 335 23.45 -18.24 -23.95
CA LEU A 335 22.94 -19.61 -23.98
C LEU A 335 21.95 -19.84 -25.14
N VAL A 336 22.33 -19.42 -26.35
CA VAL A 336 21.59 -19.66 -27.60
C VAL A 336 22.45 -20.49 -28.57
N GLU A 337 21.81 -21.31 -29.41
CA GLU A 337 22.49 -22.13 -30.41
C GLU A 337 22.92 -21.29 -31.60
N ASN A 338 22.13 -20.27 -31.96
CA ASN A 338 22.36 -19.39 -33.08
C ASN A 338 22.48 -17.93 -32.63
N PRO A 339 23.66 -17.48 -32.23
CA PRO A 339 23.89 -16.04 -31.98
C PRO A 339 23.62 -15.21 -33.21
N VAL A 340 22.94 -14.07 -33.03
CA VAL A 340 22.56 -13.21 -34.17
C VAL A 340 22.53 -11.76 -33.75
N THR A 341 22.80 -10.89 -34.71
CA THR A 341 22.63 -9.45 -34.59
C THR A 341 21.55 -9.01 -35.59
N LEU A 342 20.55 -8.29 -35.12
CA LEU A 342 19.40 -7.84 -35.90
C LEU A 342 19.27 -6.33 -35.85
N THR A 343 19.01 -5.74 -36.99
CA THR A 343 18.60 -4.34 -37.11
C THR A 343 17.11 -4.17 -36.81
N LEU A 344 16.64 -2.95 -36.64
CA LEU A 344 15.19 -2.66 -36.53
C LEU A 344 14.43 -3.11 -37.79
N ALA A 345 15.04 -3.00 -38.96
CA ALA A 345 14.47 -3.47 -40.23
C ALA A 345 14.26 -4.99 -40.21
N ASP A 346 15.26 -5.75 -39.78
CA ASP A 346 15.17 -7.20 -39.64
C ASP A 346 14.05 -7.61 -38.67
N ILE A 347 13.99 -6.96 -37.51
CA ILE A 347 12.92 -7.23 -36.51
C ILE A 347 11.54 -6.90 -37.09
N ARG A 348 11.43 -5.80 -37.85
CA ARG A 348 10.18 -5.42 -38.53
C ARG A 348 9.78 -6.40 -39.63
N ALA A 349 10.74 -7.04 -40.27
CA ALA A 349 10.52 -8.04 -41.32
C ALA A 349 10.10 -9.42 -40.75
N LEU A 350 10.42 -9.73 -39.50
CA LEU A 350 10.09 -11.02 -38.91
C LEU A 350 8.57 -11.27 -38.95
N ARG A 351 8.20 -12.52 -39.27
CA ARG A 351 6.80 -12.99 -39.26
C ARG A 351 6.35 -13.32 -37.85
N GLY A 352 5.03 -13.42 -37.63
CA GLY A 352 4.45 -13.83 -36.35
C GLY A 352 4.22 -12.69 -35.36
N LYS A 353 4.33 -11.42 -35.79
CA LYS A 353 3.97 -10.27 -34.96
C LYS A 353 2.52 -10.35 -34.50
N GLN A 354 2.31 -10.10 -33.22
CA GLN A 354 1.00 -10.09 -32.59
C GLN A 354 0.74 -8.72 -31.97
N THR A 355 -0.51 -8.33 -31.90
CA THR A 355 -0.96 -7.14 -31.17
C THR A 355 -1.90 -7.57 -30.05
N GLN A 356 -1.78 -6.90 -28.92
CA GLN A 356 -2.67 -7.13 -27.77
C GLN A 356 -2.98 -5.81 -27.07
N CYS A 357 -4.17 -5.69 -26.55
CA CYS A 357 -4.57 -4.58 -25.69
C CYS A 357 -4.51 -5.05 -24.24
N VAL A 358 -3.64 -4.45 -23.44
CA VAL A 358 -3.45 -4.84 -22.06
C VAL A 358 -3.46 -3.63 -21.14
N LEU A 359 -3.94 -3.84 -19.91
CA LEU A 359 -3.87 -2.85 -18.85
C LEU A 359 -2.44 -2.78 -18.32
N HIS A 360 -1.83 -1.62 -18.43
CA HIS A 360 -0.55 -1.29 -17.81
C HIS A 360 -0.79 -0.65 -16.45
N ASN A 361 -0.34 -1.34 -15.41
CA ASN A 361 -0.35 -0.84 -14.04
C ASN A 361 1.05 -0.41 -13.63
N CYS A 362 1.29 0.89 -13.62
CA CYS A 362 2.59 1.42 -13.21
C CYS A 362 2.84 1.26 -11.70
N VAL A 363 4.11 1.06 -11.35
CA VAL A 363 4.56 1.02 -9.95
C VAL A 363 4.24 2.33 -9.20
N GLN A 364 4.21 3.44 -9.90
CA GLN A 364 3.87 4.76 -9.36
C GLN A 364 2.40 4.92 -8.97
N GLY A 365 1.50 4.07 -9.47
CA GLY A 365 0.09 4.06 -9.05
C GLY A 365 -0.92 4.42 -10.12
N TRP A 366 -0.52 4.99 -11.27
CA TRP A 366 -1.41 5.22 -12.41
C TRP A 366 -1.63 3.95 -13.24
N SER A 367 -2.68 3.94 -14.04
CA SER A 367 -3.05 2.83 -14.94
C SER A 367 -3.46 3.37 -16.30
N SER A 368 -3.25 2.59 -17.34
CA SER A 368 -3.80 2.85 -18.69
C SER A 368 -3.86 1.56 -19.51
N VAL A 369 -4.85 1.45 -20.39
CA VAL A 369 -4.91 0.38 -21.39
C VAL A 369 -4.15 0.84 -22.62
N GLY A 370 -3.15 0.07 -23.02
CA GLY A 370 -2.34 0.33 -24.22
C GLY A 370 -2.46 -0.81 -25.22
N LYS A 371 -2.36 -0.47 -26.52
CA LYS A 371 -2.20 -1.44 -27.59
C LYS A 371 -0.71 -1.65 -27.86
N TRP A 372 -0.26 -2.87 -27.68
CA TRP A 372 1.13 -3.26 -27.81
C TRP A 372 1.30 -4.21 -28.99
N GLY A 373 2.33 -3.99 -29.78
CA GLY A 373 2.66 -4.85 -30.92
C GLY A 373 4.10 -5.35 -30.81
N GLY A 374 4.34 -6.59 -31.19
CA GLY A 374 5.68 -7.15 -31.15
C GLY A 374 5.72 -8.64 -31.53
N LEU A 375 6.91 -9.19 -31.54
CA LEU A 375 7.14 -10.61 -31.71
C LEU A 375 7.09 -11.30 -30.34
N PRO A 376 6.28 -12.36 -30.16
CA PRO A 376 6.28 -13.14 -28.94
C PRO A 376 7.65 -13.73 -28.64
N LEU A 377 8.13 -13.61 -27.41
CA LEU A 377 9.43 -14.11 -26.99
C LEU A 377 9.61 -15.62 -27.20
N ARG A 378 8.52 -16.38 -27.11
CA ARG A 378 8.53 -17.82 -27.37
C ARG A 378 8.92 -18.14 -28.83
N ASP A 379 8.46 -17.33 -29.80
CA ASP A 379 8.73 -17.53 -31.21
C ASP A 379 10.18 -17.13 -31.52
N TRP A 380 10.68 -16.13 -30.80
CA TRP A 380 12.09 -15.76 -30.81
C TRP A 380 12.99 -16.89 -30.32
N TRP A 381 12.64 -17.56 -29.23
CA TRP A 381 13.40 -18.69 -28.69
C TRP A 381 13.36 -19.93 -29.60
N SER A 382 12.29 -20.16 -30.32
CA SER A 382 12.22 -21.23 -31.30
C SER A 382 13.15 -20.99 -32.49
N TRP A 383 13.36 -19.71 -32.83
CA TRP A 383 14.21 -19.31 -33.95
C TRP A 383 15.70 -19.21 -33.59
N SER A 384 16.06 -18.70 -32.42
CA SER A 384 17.45 -18.59 -31.95
C SER A 384 18.02 -19.88 -31.38
N GLY A 385 17.17 -20.87 -31.07
CA GLY A 385 17.56 -22.09 -30.36
C GLY A 385 17.93 -21.80 -28.91
N ARG A 386 17.50 -22.65 -27.99
CA ARG A 386 17.87 -22.57 -26.57
C ARG A 386 18.83 -23.68 -26.21
N CYS A 387 20.09 -23.35 -25.92
CA CYS A 387 20.99 -24.34 -25.30
C CYS A 387 20.38 -24.89 -24.02
N ARG A 388 20.01 -26.16 -23.99
CA ARG A 388 19.70 -26.84 -22.75
C ARG A 388 20.99 -26.96 -21.94
N ARG A 389 21.07 -26.33 -20.78
CA ARG A 389 22.11 -26.67 -19.80
C ARG A 389 22.00 -28.18 -19.56
N ARG A 390 22.98 -28.97 -19.98
CA ARG A 390 23.19 -30.29 -19.38
C ARG A 390 23.40 -30.05 -17.89
N ALA A 391 22.52 -30.59 -17.05
CA ALA A 391 22.79 -30.70 -15.64
C ALA A 391 24.07 -31.51 -15.53
N THR A 392 25.20 -30.87 -15.28
CA THR A 392 26.40 -31.57 -14.82
C THR A 392 26.04 -32.08 -13.44
N SER A 393 25.70 -33.41 -13.41
CA SER A 393 25.75 -34.16 -12.18
C SER A 393 27.19 -34.07 -11.68
N ALA A 394 27.42 -33.24 -10.67
CA ALA A 394 28.62 -33.31 -9.88
C ALA A 394 28.51 -34.63 -9.08
N SER A 395 29.30 -35.60 -9.44
CA SER A 395 29.64 -36.76 -8.65
C SER A 395 30.43 -36.34 -7.41
#